data_35bbb79a480d87c511ad773793929156
#
_entry.id   35bbb79a480d87c511ad773793929156
#
_cell.length_a   1.000
_cell.length_b   1.000
_cell.length_c   1.000
_cell.angle_alpha   90.00
_cell.angle_beta   90.00
_cell.angle_gamma   90.00
#
_symmetry.space_group_name_H-M   'P 1'
#
loop_
_entity.id
_entity.type
_entity.pdbx_description
1 polymer ?
#
loop_
_entity_poly.entity_id
_entity_poly.type
_entity_poly.pdbx_seq_one_letter_code
_entity_poly.pdbx_strand_id
1 'polypeptide(L)'
;MQFVIKAYDGKGKLDKRMEVRPRHLEGIEKISEHVICGGGLLDEEGKMKGSVLIMEYDNREQLDEYLANEPYVVEQVWETIEVERMNVVVR
;
A
#
# COMPACT_ATOMS: atom_id res chain seq x y z
N MET A 1 15.61 -3.47 6.13
CA MET A 1 15.11 -2.09 6.31
C MET A 1 13.59 -2.09 6.35
N GLN A 2 13.05 -1.31 7.25
CA GLN A 2 11.61 -1.18 7.39
C GLN A 2 11.16 0.16 6.82
N PHE A 3 10.00 0.15 6.17
CA PHE A 3 9.47 1.32 5.48
C PHE A 3 7.98 1.47 5.81
N VAL A 4 7.55 2.70 5.98
CA VAL A 4 6.13 3.02 5.96
C VAL A 4 5.80 3.60 4.60
N ILE A 5 4.74 3.06 4.00
CA ILE A 5 4.21 3.51 2.72
C ILE A 5 2.83 4.08 3.01
N LYS A 6 2.63 5.34 2.65
CA LYS A 6 1.35 6.00 2.82
C LYS A 6 0.89 6.50 1.46
N ALA A 7 -0.22 5.98 1.00
CA ALA A 7 -0.73 6.28 -0.33
C ALA A 7 -2.15 6.82 -0.24
N TYR A 8 -2.43 7.83 -1.05
CA TYR A 8 -3.78 8.39 -1.16
C TYR A 8 -4.33 8.14 -2.55
N ASP A 9 -5.58 7.71 -2.59
CA ASP A 9 -6.30 7.48 -3.84
C ASP A 9 -6.56 8.80 -4.55
N GLY A 10 -6.62 8.74 -5.87
CA GLY A 10 -7.05 9.87 -6.69
C GLY A 10 -8.52 10.14 -6.48
N LYS A 11 -8.93 11.36 -6.82
CA LYS A 11 -10.33 11.78 -6.72
C LYS A 11 -11.23 10.86 -7.55
N GLY A 12 -12.33 10.41 -6.96
CA GLY A 12 -13.29 9.56 -7.65
C GLY A 12 -12.84 8.13 -7.91
N LYS A 13 -11.83 7.65 -7.19
CA LYS A 13 -11.26 6.32 -7.41
C LYS A 13 -11.82 5.21 -6.55
N LEU A 14 -12.83 5.48 -5.71
CA LEU A 14 -13.36 4.47 -4.80
C LEU A 14 -13.85 3.22 -5.54
N ASP A 15 -14.64 3.40 -6.60
CA ASP A 15 -15.15 2.27 -7.36
C ASP A 15 -14.02 1.46 -8.01
N LYS A 16 -13.03 2.15 -8.57
CA LYS A 16 -11.87 1.50 -9.17
C LYS A 16 -11.07 0.76 -8.10
N ARG A 17 -10.89 1.37 -6.93
CA ARG A 17 -10.21 0.73 -5.80
C ARG A 17 -10.90 -0.58 -5.42
N MET A 18 -12.21 -0.57 -5.30
CA MET A 18 -12.96 -1.76 -4.91
C MET A 18 -12.91 -2.85 -6.00
N GLU A 19 -12.90 -2.45 -7.27
CA GLU A 19 -12.72 -3.38 -8.38
C GLU A 19 -11.36 -4.06 -8.36
N VAL A 20 -10.31 -3.30 -8.07
CA VAL A 20 -8.91 -3.78 -8.08
C VAL A 20 -8.54 -4.50 -6.78
N ARG A 21 -9.27 -4.23 -5.70
CA ARG A 21 -8.95 -4.72 -4.35
C ARG A 21 -8.64 -6.22 -4.25
N PRO A 22 -9.39 -7.13 -4.89
CA PRO A 22 -9.06 -8.56 -4.79
C PRO A 22 -7.65 -8.88 -5.31
N ARG A 23 -7.22 -8.24 -6.39
CA ARG A 23 -5.86 -8.44 -6.93
C ARG A 23 -4.80 -7.85 -6.01
N HIS A 24 -5.08 -6.70 -5.39
CA HIS A 24 -4.18 -6.09 -4.41
C HIS A 24 -3.99 -7.03 -3.21
N LEU A 25 -5.07 -7.54 -2.63
CA LEU A 25 -4.99 -8.43 -1.46
C LEU A 25 -4.29 -9.75 -1.80
N GLU A 26 -4.55 -10.30 -2.97
CA GLU A 26 -3.84 -11.50 -3.43
C GLU A 26 -2.34 -11.24 -3.58
N GLY A 27 -1.97 -10.09 -4.14
CA GLY A 27 -0.56 -9.71 -4.27
C GLY A 27 0.12 -9.54 -2.92
N ILE A 28 -0.55 -8.92 -1.95
CA ILE A 28 -0.04 -8.75 -0.59
C ILE A 28 0.16 -10.11 0.08
N GLU A 29 -0.77 -11.03 -0.10
CA GLU A 29 -0.65 -12.37 0.48
C GLU A 29 0.59 -13.11 -0.04
N LYS A 30 0.90 -12.96 -1.32
CA LYS A 30 2.08 -13.60 -1.94
C LYS A 30 3.41 -13.10 -1.39
N ILE A 31 3.43 -11.89 -0.85
CA ILE A 31 4.63 -11.27 -0.27
C ILE A 31 4.48 -11.03 1.23
N SER A 32 3.66 -11.84 1.89
CA SER A 32 3.33 -11.65 3.31
C SER A 32 4.55 -11.63 4.22
N GLU A 33 5.65 -12.31 3.86
CA GLU A 33 6.90 -12.28 4.63
C GLU A 33 7.52 -10.89 4.69
N HIS A 34 7.17 -10.00 3.77
CA HIS A 34 7.64 -8.62 3.75
C HIS A 34 6.68 -7.64 4.40
N VAL A 35 5.48 -8.07 4.77
CA VAL A 35 4.44 -7.18 5.33
C VAL A 35 4.40 -7.32 6.84
N ILE A 36 4.67 -6.23 7.55
CA ILE A 36 4.54 -6.17 9.01
C ILE A 36 3.09 -5.92 9.37
N CYS A 37 2.48 -4.94 8.78
CA CYS A 37 1.05 -4.66 8.90
C CYS A 37 0.61 -3.70 7.80
N GLY A 38 -0.69 -3.53 7.65
CA GLY A 38 -1.23 -2.58 6.69
C GLY A 38 -2.74 -2.47 6.81
N GLY A 39 -3.28 -1.46 6.18
CA GLY A 39 -4.72 -1.24 6.16
C GLY A 39 -5.11 -0.06 5.31
N GLY A 40 -6.42 0.13 5.17
CA GLY A 40 -6.98 1.24 4.43
C GLY A 40 -7.15 2.48 5.30
N LEU A 41 -6.92 3.63 4.70
CA LEU A 41 -7.28 4.92 5.30
C LEU A 41 -8.73 5.20 4.99
N LEU A 42 -9.46 5.69 5.98
CA LEU A 42 -10.90 5.93 5.86
C LEU A 42 -11.21 7.43 5.91
N ASP A 43 -12.21 7.84 5.13
CA ASP A 43 -12.77 9.18 5.24
C ASP A 43 -13.77 9.25 6.40
N GLU A 44 -14.41 10.39 6.57
CA GLU A 44 -15.36 10.61 7.67
C GLU A 44 -16.58 9.70 7.60
N GLU A 45 -16.91 9.19 6.42
CA GLU A 45 -18.03 8.26 6.21
C GLU A 45 -17.62 6.80 6.35
N GLY A 46 -16.34 6.53 6.63
CA GLY A 46 -15.82 5.17 6.73
C GLY A 46 -15.47 4.54 5.39
N LYS A 47 -15.43 5.31 4.31
CA LYS A 47 -15.05 4.81 2.99
C LYS A 47 -13.54 4.91 2.81
N MET A 48 -12.97 3.96 2.09
CA MET A 48 -11.53 3.93 1.85
C MET A 48 -11.08 5.06 0.94
N LYS A 49 -10.02 5.75 1.33
CA LYS A 49 -9.43 6.85 0.57
C LYS A 49 -7.93 6.70 0.35
N GLY A 50 -7.36 5.62 0.84
CA GLY A 50 -5.93 5.40 0.73
C GLY A 50 -5.51 4.14 1.45
N SER A 51 -4.20 3.96 1.59
CA SER A 51 -3.62 2.79 2.24
C SER A 51 -2.37 3.16 3.02
N VAL A 52 -2.10 2.40 4.08
CA VAL A 52 -0.82 2.42 4.78
C VAL A 52 -0.30 1.00 4.84
N LEU A 53 0.96 0.82 4.48
CA LEU A 53 1.66 -0.46 4.61
C LEU A 53 2.97 -0.23 5.34
N ILE A 54 3.29 -1.12 6.27
CA ILE A 54 4.60 -1.15 6.90
C ILE A 54 5.24 -2.45 6.44
N MET A 55 6.38 -2.32 5.74
CA MET A 55 7.02 -3.43 5.05
C MET A 55 8.50 -3.51 5.38
N GLU A 56 9.06 -4.68 5.18
CA GLU A 56 10.48 -4.95 5.42
C GLU A 56 11.11 -5.55 4.16
N TYR A 57 12.18 -4.92 3.69
CA TYR A 57 12.99 -5.37 2.57
C TYR A 57 14.47 -5.13 2.89
N ASP A 58 15.36 -5.80 2.17
CA ASP A 58 16.80 -5.61 2.36
C ASP A 58 17.24 -4.20 1.99
N ASN A 59 16.58 -3.61 0.98
CA ASN A 59 16.92 -2.28 0.48
C ASN A 59 15.70 -1.61 -0.16
N ARG A 60 15.85 -0.33 -0.49
CA ARG A 60 14.80 0.47 -1.11
C ARG A 60 14.45 -0.02 -2.52
N GLU A 61 15.41 -0.54 -3.25
CA GLU A 61 15.19 -0.99 -4.63
C GLU A 61 14.20 -2.14 -4.69
N GLN A 62 14.26 -3.06 -3.73
CA GLN A 62 13.30 -4.16 -3.64
C GLN A 62 11.89 -3.64 -3.35
N LEU A 63 11.77 -2.63 -2.50
CA LEU A 63 10.48 -1.98 -2.25
C LEU A 63 9.95 -1.32 -3.52
N ASP A 64 10.80 -0.62 -4.24
CA ASP A 64 10.40 0.05 -5.49
C ASP A 64 9.93 -0.96 -6.52
N GLU A 65 10.55 -2.14 -6.59
CA GLU A 65 10.10 -3.22 -7.46
C GLU A 65 8.70 -3.71 -7.09
N TYR A 66 8.45 -3.88 -5.79
CA TYR A 66 7.09 -4.21 -5.33
C TYR A 66 6.09 -3.14 -5.80
N LEU A 67 6.40 -1.87 -5.54
CA LEU A 67 5.50 -0.78 -5.90
C LEU A 67 5.22 -0.71 -7.40
N ALA A 68 6.21 -1.01 -8.23
CA ALA A 68 6.03 -1.01 -9.69
C ALA A 68 5.02 -2.07 -10.16
N ASN A 69 4.79 -3.10 -9.37
CA ASN A 69 3.86 -4.20 -9.70
C ASN A 69 2.58 -4.18 -8.86
N GLU A 70 2.46 -3.23 -7.94
CA GLU A 70 1.27 -3.13 -7.08
C GLU A 70 0.04 -2.78 -7.93
N PRO A 71 -1.04 -3.58 -7.88
CA PRO A 71 -2.24 -3.30 -8.67
C PRO A 71 -2.80 -1.89 -8.47
N TYR A 72 -2.77 -1.35 -7.26
CA TYR A 72 -3.23 0.02 -7.02
C TYR A 72 -2.34 1.08 -7.69
N VAL A 73 -1.08 0.77 -7.94
CA VAL A 73 -0.19 1.64 -8.70
C VAL A 73 -0.44 1.46 -10.20
N VAL A 74 -0.43 0.21 -10.67
CA VAL A 74 -0.61 -0.13 -12.10
C VAL A 74 -1.94 0.39 -12.63
N GLU A 75 -3.00 0.27 -11.84
CA GLU A 75 -4.36 0.69 -12.22
C GLU A 75 -4.65 2.14 -11.86
N GLN A 76 -3.63 2.87 -11.39
CA GLN A 76 -3.74 4.30 -11.09
C GLN A 76 -4.79 4.64 -10.03
N VAL A 77 -4.95 3.78 -9.04
CA VAL A 77 -5.81 4.05 -7.88
C VAL A 77 -5.11 5.04 -6.94
N TRP A 78 -3.85 4.75 -6.59
CA TRP A 78 -3.05 5.63 -5.76
C TRP A 78 -2.54 6.80 -6.60
N GLU A 79 -2.83 8.02 -6.16
CA GLU A 79 -2.35 9.26 -6.81
C GLU A 79 -1.04 9.73 -6.19
N THR A 80 -0.95 9.69 -4.86
CA THR A 80 0.27 10.10 -4.15
C THR A 80 0.77 8.93 -3.32
N ILE A 81 2.09 8.76 -3.30
CA ILE A 81 2.74 7.70 -2.53
C ILE A 81 3.92 8.32 -1.79
N GLU A 82 3.88 8.23 -0.47
CA GLU A 82 4.97 8.66 0.39
C GLU A 82 5.64 7.43 0.98
N VAL A 83 6.96 7.38 0.94
CA VAL A 83 7.74 6.30 1.52
C VAL A 83 8.77 6.88 2.47
N GLU A 84 8.79 6.37 3.70
CA GLU A 84 9.81 6.76 4.66
C GLU A 84 10.38 5.52 5.35
N ARG A 85 11.65 5.60 5.72
CA ARG A 85 12.23 4.57 6.57
C ARG A 85 11.70 4.75 7.98
N MET A 86 11.49 3.62 8.66
CA MET A 86 11.10 3.66 10.06
C MET A 86 11.77 2.53 10.82
N ASN A 87 11.82 2.67 12.12
CA ASN A 87 12.24 1.64 13.03
C ASN A 87 11.00 1.11 13.76
N VAL A 88 10.55 -0.08 13.41
CA VAL A 88 9.38 -0.68 14.04
C VAL A 88 9.80 -1.20 15.41
N VAL A 89 9.19 -0.69 16.47
CA VAL A 89 9.49 -1.07 17.84
C VAL A 89 8.34 -1.79 18.52
N VAL A 90 7.13 -1.67 17.99
CA VAL A 90 5.94 -2.35 18.50
C VAL A 90 5.21 -2.99 17.32
N ARG A 91 4.91 -4.25 17.46
CA ARG A 91 4.18 -5.01 16.42
C ARG A 91 2.81 -5.47 16.91
#